data_f9062ef7654777150dab0ce06fe3f0ce
#
_entry.id   f9062ef7654777150dab0ce06fe3f0ce
#
_cell.length_a   1.000
_cell.length_b   1.000
_cell.length_c   1.000
_cell.angle_alpha   90.00
_cell.angle_beta   90.00
_cell.angle_gamma   90.00
#
_symmetry.space_group_name_H-M   'P 1'
#
loop_
_entity.id
_entity.type
_entity.pdbx_description
1 polymer ?
#
loop_
_entity_poly.entity_id
_entity_poly.type
_entity_poly.pdbx_seq_one_letter_code
_entity_poly.pdbx_strand_id
1 'polypeptide(L)'
;MTDSLGASVFVSAIVKSSAGGLMNFLPAIIFVIGAVIAFATGTSWGTFGILIPIVVNVFSGTNHELMIISISACMAGAVCGDHCSPISDTTIMASAGAQCEHVNHVSTQLPYAMVAAAVSFLTYIIAGFVQTAWIALPAGSFLWRSPW
;
A
#
# COMPACT_ATOMS: atom_id res chain seq x y z
N MET A 1 3.31 22.83 2.74
CA MET A 1 2.16 23.00 3.64
C MET A 1 2.05 21.91 4.71
N THR A 2 2.33 20.65 4.41
CA THR A 2 2.37 19.55 5.40
C THR A 2 3.53 19.64 6.40
N ASP A 3 4.67 20.20 6.02
CA ASP A 3 5.82 20.41 6.93
C ASP A 3 5.55 21.44 8.03
N SER A 4 4.72 22.44 7.75
CA SER A 4 4.38 23.49 8.72
C SER A 4 3.39 23.02 9.80
N LEU A 5 2.73 21.88 9.62
CA LEU A 5 1.79 21.30 10.58
C LEU A 5 2.45 20.29 11.53
N GLY A 6 3.77 20.07 11.43
CA GLY A 6 4.50 19.15 12.31
C GLY A 6 4.09 17.68 12.15
N ALA A 7 3.39 17.33 11.06
CA ALA A 7 2.91 15.97 10.84
C ALA A 7 4.07 14.97 10.75
N SER A 8 5.19 15.36 10.13
CA SER A 8 6.41 14.54 10.06
C SER A 8 7.04 14.31 11.44
N VAL A 9 7.05 15.34 12.29
CA VAL A 9 7.58 15.26 13.67
C VAL A 9 6.68 14.37 14.53
N PHE A 10 5.36 14.53 14.42
CA PHE A 10 4.39 13.73 15.16
C PHE A 10 4.45 12.25 14.78
N VAL A 11 4.48 11.93 13.48
CA VAL A 11 4.59 10.56 13.00
C VAL A 11 5.93 9.95 13.39
N SER A 12 7.05 10.69 13.28
CA SER A 12 8.37 10.21 13.71
C SER A 12 8.46 9.98 15.23
N ALA A 13 7.75 10.79 16.03
CA ALA A 13 7.68 10.60 17.47
C ALA A 13 6.88 9.33 17.84
N ILE A 14 5.76 9.07 17.18
CA ILE A 14 4.97 7.83 17.36
C ILE A 14 5.79 6.61 16.97
N VAL A 15 6.48 6.65 15.83
CA VAL A 15 7.32 5.54 15.35
C VAL A 15 8.47 5.27 16.31
N LYS A 16 9.13 6.32 16.86
CA LYS A 16 10.20 6.17 17.85
C LYS A 16 9.71 5.68 19.21
N SER A 17 8.50 6.05 19.61
CA SER A 17 7.92 5.58 20.89
C SER A 17 7.41 4.14 20.83
N SER A 18 7.12 3.62 19.64
CA SER A 18 6.71 2.24 19.38
C SER A 18 7.90 1.29 19.18
N ALA A 19 9.05 1.59 19.81
CA ALA A 19 10.32 0.93 19.60
C ALA A 19 10.24 -0.62 19.66
N GLY A 20 10.77 -1.23 18.64
CA GLY A 20 11.26 -2.61 18.59
C GLY A 20 10.36 -3.64 17.91
N GLY A 21 9.06 -3.72 18.19
CA GLY A 21 8.19 -4.75 17.61
C GLY A 21 7.28 -4.21 16.49
N LEU A 22 6.85 -2.97 16.59
CA LEU A 22 5.94 -2.36 15.63
C LEU A 22 6.64 -1.91 14.34
N MET A 23 7.95 -1.69 14.36
CA MET A 23 8.70 -1.26 13.17
C MET A 23 8.61 -2.27 12.02
N ASN A 24 8.59 -3.56 12.34
CA ASN A 24 8.50 -4.61 11.33
C ASN A 24 7.10 -4.71 10.70
N PHE A 25 6.06 -4.19 11.38
CA PHE A 25 4.71 -4.12 10.85
C PHE A 25 4.43 -2.83 10.05
N LEU A 26 5.32 -1.83 10.11
CA LEU A 26 5.13 -0.56 9.43
C LEU A 26 4.85 -0.70 7.92
N PRO A 27 5.55 -1.53 7.15
CA PRO A 27 5.24 -1.69 5.74
C PRO A 27 3.80 -2.17 5.50
N ALA A 28 3.31 -3.11 6.29
CA ALA A 28 1.94 -3.60 6.18
C ALA A 28 0.90 -2.53 6.55
N ILE A 29 1.18 -1.73 7.59
CA ILE A 29 0.33 -0.60 8.00
C ILE A 29 0.29 0.46 6.89
N ILE A 30 1.44 0.81 6.32
CA ILE A 30 1.55 1.77 5.22
C ILE A 30 0.79 1.28 3.98
N PHE A 31 0.86 -0.02 3.67
CA PHE A 31 0.08 -0.64 2.61
C PHE A 31 -1.43 -0.41 2.81
N VAL A 32 -1.96 -0.68 4.00
CA VAL A 32 -3.39 -0.48 4.31
C VAL A 32 -3.78 0.99 4.23
N ILE A 33 -2.97 1.88 4.81
CA ILE A 33 -3.22 3.33 4.76
C ILE A 33 -3.24 3.82 3.31
N GLY A 34 -2.26 3.40 2.51
CA GLY A 34 -2.20 3.71 1.08
C GLY A 34 -3.44 3.22 0.32
N ALA A 35 -3.87 1.99 0.60
CA ALA A 35 -5.06 1.41 -0.02
C ALA A 35 -6.35 2.17 0.36
N VAL A 36 -6.53 2.52 1.64
CA VAL A 36 -7.72 3.26 2.11
C VAL A 36 -7.76 4.67 1.51
N ILE A 37 -6.64 5.39 1.51
CA ILE A 37 -6.58 6.74 0.94
C ILE A 37 -6.85 6.70 -0.56
N ALA A 38 -6.19 5.80 -1.29
CA ALA A 38 -6.36 5.67 -2.74
C ALA A 38 -7.78 5.23 -3.11
N PHE A 39 -8.39 4.33 -2.33
CA PHE A 39 -9.80 3.94 -2.49
C PHE A 39 -10.74 5.14 -2.33
N ALA A 40 -10.52 5.97 -1.30
CA ALA A 40 -11.35 7.13 -1.01
C ALA A 40 -11.15 8.28 -2.00
N THR A 41 -9.94 8.46 -2.53
CA THR A 41 -9.61 9.53 -3.49
C THR A 41 -9.80 9.13 -4.95
N GLY A 42 -9.77 7.83 -5.25
CA GLY A 42 -9.83 7.31 -6.62
C GLY A 42 -8.58 7.63 -7.44
N THR A 43 -7.43 7.86 -6.79
CA THR A 43 -6.17 8.14 -7.47
C THR A 43 -4.95 7.60 -6.73
N SER A 44 -4.17 6.77 -7.42
CA SER A 44 -2.88 6.29 -6.91
C SER A 44 -1.81 7.38 -6.90
N TRP A 45 -1.76 8.23 -7.93
CA TRP A 45 -0.77 9.30 -8.07
C TRP A 45 -0.86 10.35 -6.96
N GLY A 46 -2.08 10.78 -6.64
CA GLY A 46 -2.31 11.71 -5.53
C GLY A 46 -1.88 11.12 -4.19
N THR A 47 -2.15 9.83 -3.99
CA THR A 47 -1.75 9.10 -2.79
C THR A 47 -0.23 8.98 -2.68
N PHE A 48 0.48 8.68 -3.77
CA PHE A 48 1.95 8.66 -3.79
C PHE A 48 2.54 10.02 -3.41
N GLY A 49 2.02 11.10 -3.99
CA GLY A 49 2.50 12.45 -3.73
C GLY A 49 2.44 12.86 -2.25
N ILE A 50 1.48 12.31 -1.52
CA ILE A 50 1.29 12.60 -0.08
C ILE A 50 2.09 11.63 0.80
N LEU A 51 2.01 10.33 0.54
CA LEU A 51 2.55 9.32 1.44
C LEU A 51 4.05 9.09 1.30
N ILE A 52 4.62 9.14 0.09
CA ILE A 52 6.06 8.88 -0.11
C ILE A 52 6.93 9.86 0.68
N PRO A 53 6.71 11.19 0.66
CA PRO A 53 7.49 12.11 1.48
C PRO A 53 7.38 11.83 2.98
N ILE A 54 6.19 11.40 3.45
CA ILE A 54 5.98 11.03 4.86
C ILE A 54 6.80 9.79 5.21
N VAL A 55 6.73 8.74 4.38
CA VAL A 55 7.49 7.50 4.57
C VAL A 55 8.99 7.77 4.60
N VAL A 56 9.51 8.55 3.65
CA VAL A 56 10.93 8.92 3.60
C VAL A 56 11.34 9.67 4.87
N ASN A 57 10.56 10.63 5.34
CA ASN A 57 10.86 11.37 6.57
C ASN A 57 10.84 10.49 7.82
N VAL A 58 9.92 9.55 7.92
CA VAL A 58 9.81 8.60 9.04
C VAL A 58 11.05 7.71 9.14
N PHE A 59 11.57 7.25 8.00
CA PHE A 59 12.72 6.35 7.95
C PHE A 59 14.07 7.07 7.76
N SER A 60 14.08 8.41 7.67
CA SER A 60 15.32 9.20 7.62
C SER A 60 16.18 8.94 8.86
N GLY A 61 17.33 8.29 8.66
CA GLY A 61 18.25 7.96 9.76
C GLY A 61 18.00 6.61 10.45
N THR A 62 17.10 5.79 9.93
CA THR A 62 16.80 4.43 10.40
C THR A 62 17.19 3.41 9.30
N ASN A 63 16.74 2.20 9.37
CA ASN A 63 17.05 1.10 8.46
C ASN A 63 16.67 1.42 7.00
N HIS A 64 17.66 1.53 6.11
CA HIS A 64 17.45 1.82 4.69
C HIS A 64 16.62 0.73 3.97
N GLU A 65 16.78 -0.53 4.35
CA GLU A 65 16.01 -1.65 3.82
C GLU A 65 14.52 -1.52 4.14
N LEU A 66 14.18 -1.19 5.39
CA LEU A 66 12.79 -0.96 5.77
C LEU A 66 12.17 0.24 5.06
N MET A 67 12.96 1.27 4.77
CA MET A 67 12.49 2.42 3.99
C MET A 67 12.08 2.00 2.57
N ILE A 68 12.91 1.21 1.89
CA ILE A 68 12.62 0.71 0.53
C ILE A 68 11.37 -0.16 0.54
N ILE A 69 11.26 -1.09 1.50
CA ILE A 69 10.09 -1.96 1.63
C ILE A 69 8.82 -1.14 1.91
N SER A 70 8.92 -0.10 2.75
CA SER A 70 7.79 0.77 3.09
C SER A 70 7.34 1.65 1.92
N ILE A 71 8.26 2.14 1.10
CA ILE A 71 7.93 2.85 -0.15
C ILE A 71 7.23 1.89 -1.12
N SER A 72 7.75 0.68 -1.28
CA SER A 72 7.12 -0.36 -2.10
C SER A 72 5.70 -0.68 -1.61
N ALA A 73 5.51 -0.83 -0.29
CA ALA A 73 4.21 -1.07 0.32
C ALA A 73 3.23 0.09 0.10
N CYS A 74 3.71 1.33 0.20
CA CYS A 74 2.93 2.53 -0.10
C CYS A 74 2.43 2.53 -1.55
N MET A 75 3.32 2.25 -2.50
CA MET A 75 2.97 2.18 -3.93
C MET A 75 1.97 1.06 -4.22
N ALA A 76 2.23 -0.14 -3.71
CA ALA A 76 1.35 -1.29 -3.90
C ALA A 76 -0.03 -1.07 -3.27
N GLY A 77 -0.08 -0.51 -2.05
CA GLY A 77 -1.33 -0.18 -1.38
C GLY A 77 -2.15 0.85 -2.15
N ALA A 78 -1.50 1.93 -2.60
CA ALA A 78 -2.18 2.97 -3.36
C ALA A 78 -2.72 2.46 -4.70
N VAL A 79 -1.97 1.64 -5.43
CA VAL A 79 -2.45 1.01 -6.68
C VAL A 79 -3.62 0.06 -6.38
N CYS A 80 -3.53 -0.74 -5.33
CA CYS A 80 -4.59 -1.65 -4.94
C CYS A 80 -5.89 -0.90 -4.60
N GLY A 81 -5.80 0.16 -3.81
CA GLY A 81 -6.94 0.99 -3.43
C GLY A 81 -7.59 1.68 -4.63
N ASP A 82 -6.77 2.21 -5.53
CA ASP A 82 -7.21 2.85 -6.77
C ASP A 82 -8.02 1.86 -7.63
N HIS A 83 -7.50 0.65 -7.86
CA HIS A 83 -8.20 -0.39 -8.63
C HIS A 83 -9.48 -0.90 -7.97
N CYS A 84 -9.59 -0.84 -6.65
CA CYS A 84 -10.81 -1.19 -5.93
C CYS A 84 -11.86 -0.08 -5.96
N SER A 85 -11.44 1.17 -6.23
CA SER A 85 -12.30 2.34 -6.13
C SER A 85 -13.28 2.45 -7.30
N PRO A 86 -14.59 2.61 -7.04
CA PRO A 86 -15.55 2.86 -8.10
C PRO A 86 -15.44 4.26 -8.72
N ILE A 87 -14.78 5.19 -8.04
CA ILE A 87 -14.59 6.57 -8.53
C ILE A 87 -13.24 6.77 -9.22
N SER A 88 -12.43 5.71 -9.32
CA SER A 88 -11.13 5.76 -9.99
C SER A 88 -11.29 5.97 -11.49
N ASP A 89 -10.48 6.88 -12.03
CA ASP A 89 -10.39 7.12 -13.47
C ASP A 89 -9.96 5.87 -14.25
N THR A 90 -9.05 5.07 -13.68
CA THR A 90 -8.61 3.80 -14.28
C THR A 90 -9.74 2.80 -14.40
N THR A 91 -10.59 2.66 -13.38
CA THR A 91 -11.75 1.76 -13.37
C THR A 91 -12.84 2.25 -14.32
N ILE A 92 -13.07 3.58 -14.35
CA ILE A 92 -14.03 4.20 -15.28
C ILE A 92 -13.59 3.98 -16.73
N MET A 93 -12.31 4.24 -17.04
CA MET A 93 -11.78 4.05 -18.39
C MET A 93 -11.78 2.57 -18.81
N ALA A 94 -11.50 1.64 -17.91
CA ALA A 94 -11.53 0.22 -18.19
C ALA A 94 -12.94 -0.26 -18.54
N SER A 95 -13.95 0.14 -17.75
CA SER A 95 -15.35 -0.21 -18.01
C SER A 95 -15.87 0.40 -19.32
N ALA A 96 -15.50 1.66 -19.61
CA ALA A 96 -15.85 2.32 -20.86
C ALA A 96 -15.18 1.65 -22.07
N GLY A 97 -13.89 1.31 -21.97
CA GLY A 97 -13.15 0.62 -23.01
C GLY A 97 -13.68 -0.80 -23.31
N ALA A 98 -14.12 -1.50 -22.27
CA ALA A 98 -14.74 -2.81 -22.38
C ALA A 98 -16.24 -2.75 -22.78
N GLN A 99 -16.83 -1.55 -22.91
CA GLN A 99 -18.24 -1.35 -23.20
C GLN A 99 -19.19 -2.10 -22.24
N CYS A 100 -18.80 -2.21 -20.97
CA CYS A 100 -19.60 -2.84 -19.93
C CYS A 100 -20.13 -1.80 -18.92
N GLU A 101 -21.19 -2.17 -18.23
CA GLU A 101 -21.75 -1.33 -17.19
C GLU A 101 -20.75 -1.16 -16.04
N HIS A 102 -20.46 0.08 -15.66
CA HIS A 102 -19.43 0.42 -14.68
C HIS A 102 -19.64 -0.27 -13.32
N VAL A 103 -20.85 -0.27 -12.79
CA VAL A 103 -21.18 -0.90 -11.52
C VAL A 103 -20.95 -2.41 -11.56
N ASN A 104 -21.30 -3.05 -12.69
CA ASN A 104 -21.06 -4.47 -12.87
C ASN A 104 -19.57 -4.80 -12.96
N HIS A 105 -18.79 -3.95 -13.66
CA HIS A 105 -17.34 -4.09 -13.72
C HIS A 105 -16.71 -4.02 -12.30
N VAL A 106 -17.07 -3.00 -11.52
CA VAL A 106 -16.57 -2.84 -10.14
C VAL A 106 -16.94 -4.04 -9.27
N SER A 107 -18.20 -4.48 -9.30
CA SER A 107 -18.68 -5.57 -8.46
C SER A 107 -18.03 -6.92 -8.78
N THR A 108 -17.68 -7.17 -10.03
CA THR A 108 -17.00 -8.39 -10.46
C THR A 108 -15.48 -8.34 -10.22
N GLN A 109 -14.87 -7.16 -10.29
CA GLN A 109 -13.43 -6.97 -10.03
C GLN A 109 -13.10 -7.04 -8.55
N LEU A 110 -13.97 -6.52 -7.68
CA LEU A 110 -13.70 -6.35 -6.26
C LEU A 110 -13.29 -7.64 -5.53
N PRO A 111 -13.94 -8.80 -5.71
CA PRO A 111 -13.52 -10.05 -5.07
C PRO A 111 -12.08 -10.45 -5.39
N TYR A 112 -11.68 -10.32 -6.64
CA TYR A 112 -10.30 -10.63 -7.07
C TYR A 112 -9.29 -9.66 -6.49
N ALA A 113 -9.63 -8.36 -6.49
CA ALA A 113 -8.79 -7.32 -5.91
C ALA A 113 -8.61 -7.53 -4.40
N MET A 114 -9.65 -7.97 -3.67
CA MET A 114 -9.57 -8.28 -2.24
C MET A 114 -8.67 -9.47 -1.94
N VAL A 115 -8.68 -10.52 -2.78
CA VAL A 115 -7.74 -11.65 -2.66
C VAL A 115 -6.32 -11.17 -2.87
N ALA A 116 -6.07 -10.37 -3.92
CA ALA A 116 -4.76 -9.79 -4.19
C ALA A 116 -4.27 -8.90 -3.03
N ALA A 117 -5.17 -8.07 -2.47
CA ALA A 117 -4.87 -7.23 -1.31
C ALA A 117 -4.47 -8.05 -0.08
N ALA A 118 -5.20 -9.13 0.21
CA ALA A 118 -4.90 -10.00 1.35
C ALA A 118 -3.54 -10.69 1.19
N VAL A 119 -3.25 -11.24 0.02
CA VAL A 119 -1.95 -11.86 -0.28
C VAL A 119 -0.82 -10.84 -0.18
N SER A 120 -1.01 -9.65 -0.73
CA SER A 120 -0.01 -8.57 -0.67
C SER A 120 0.22 -8.12 0.77
N PHE A 121 -0.83 -7.96 1.57
CA PHE A 121 -0.72 -7.61 2.98
C PHE A 121 0.12 -8.61 3.77
N LEU A 122 -0.17 -9.91 3.61
CA LEU A 122 0.60 -10.99 4.25
C LEU A 122 2.06 -10.98 3.78
N THR A 123 2.29 -10.74 2.49
CA THR A 123 3.64 -10.65 1.93
C THR A 123 4.42 -9.48 2.54
N TYR A 124 3.78 -8.31 2.76
CA TYR A 124 4.42 -7.16 3.39
C TYR A 124 4.69 -7.37 4.89
N ILE A 125 3.86 -8.15 5.58
CA ILE A 125 4.18 -8.59 6.94
C ILE A 125 5.48 -9.41 6.92
N ILE A 126 5.56 -10.44 6.08
CA ILE A 126 6.74 -11.29 5.96
C ILE A 126 7.97 -10.46 5.56
N ALA A 127 7.84 -9.56 4.59
CA ALA A 127 8.93 -8.69 4.14
C ALA A 127 9.44 -7.76 5.25
N GLY A 128 8.57 -7.27 6.12
CA GLY A 128 8.94 -6.45 7.26
C GLY A 128 9.79 -7.20 8.29
N PHE A 129 9.54 -8.50 8.50
CA PHE A 129 10.33 -9.33 9.41
C PHE A 129 11.64 -9.82 8.80
N VAL A 130 11.61 -10.23 7.54
CA VAL A 130 12.76 -10.87 6.87
C VAL A 130 13.72 -9.84 6.30
N GLN A 131 13.24 -8.66 5.94
CA GLN A 131 14.00 -7.53 5.35
C GLN A 131 14.86 -7.93 4.14
N THR A 132 14.50 -9.00 3.43
CA THR A 132 15.24 -9.53 2.28
C THR A 132 14.28 -9.86 1.14
N ALA A 133 14.47 -9.21 -0.02
CA ALA A 133 13.64 -9.41 -1.21
C ALA A 133 13.68 -10.85 -1.74
N TRP A 134 14.83 -11.52 -1.62
CA TRP A 134 15.04 -12.90 -2.07
C TRP A 134 14.12 -13.92 -1.40
N ILE A 135 13.66 -13.67 -0.18
CA ILE A 135 12.74 -14.54 0.56
C ILE A 135 11.29 -14.05 0.40
N ALA A 136 11.08 -12.73 0.43
CA ALA A 136 9.76 -12.13 0.33
C ALA A 136 9.10 -12.39 -1.05
N LEU A 137 9.85 -12.34 -2.15
CA LEU A 137 9.34 -12.59 -3.51
C LEU A 137 8.86 -14.05 -3.71
N PRO A 138 9.65 -15.10 -3.38
CA PRO A 138 9.17 -16.47 -3.45
C PRO A 138 7.99 -16.74 -2.53
N ALA A 139 7.99 -16.19 -1.30
CA ALA A 139 6.88 -16.34 -0.36
C ALA A 139 5.59 -15.72 -0.92
N GLY A 140 5.66 -14.50 -1.46
CA GLY A 140 4.52 -13.85 -2.11
C GLY A 140 4.00 -14.63 -3.32
N SER A 141 4.89 -15.15 -4.17
CA SER A 141 4.51 -15.96 -5.34
C SER A 141 3.87 -17.30 -4.95
N PHE A 142 4.31 -17.90 -3.85
CA PHE A 142 3.70 -19.11 -3.30
C PHE A 142 2.30 -18.84 -2.73
N LEU A 143 2.15 -17.78 -1.95
CA LEU A 143 0.86 -17.32 -1.43
C LEU A 143 -0.13 -17.00 -2.55
N TRP A 144 0.35 -16.44 -3.66
CA TRP A 144 -0.48 -16.13 -4.83
C TRP A 144 -1.02 -17.39 -5.53
N ARG A 145 -0.24 -18.48 -5.54
CA ARG A 145 -0.67 -19.75 -6.17
C ARG A 145 -1.67 -20.54 -5.34
N SER A 146 -1.74 -20.33 -4.03
CA SER A 146 -2.59 -21.13 -3.14
C SER A 146 -4.09 -20.86 -3.25
N PRO A 147 -4.60 -19.66 -3.64
CA PRO A 147 -6.03 -19.41 -3.78
C PRO A 147 -6.67 -19.94 -5.08
N TRP A 148 -5.84 -20.33 -6.06
CA TRP A 148 -6.26 -20.84 -7.39
C TRP A 148 -5.91 -22.31 -7.54
#